data_90ad936a3a1591794559429483b70b37
#
_entry.id   90ad936a3a1591794559429483b70b37
#
_cell.length_a   1.000
_cell.length_b   1.000
_cell.length_c   1.000
_cell.angle_alpha   90.00
_cell.angle_beta   90.00
_cell.angle_gamma   90.00
#
_symmetry.space_group_name_H-M   'P 1'
#
loop_
_entity.id
_entity.type
_entity.pdbx_description
1 polymer ?
#
loop_
_entity_poly.entity_id
_entity_poly.type
_entity_poly.pdbx_seq_one_letter_code
_entity_poly.pdbx_strand_id
1 'polypeptide(L)'
;MSRVLPHKSAVDRFLDAQASWDDLTVEYEIDWPLHLILTAEATTVYNKIFSLLWATKRTQINLELCWPILMESRYRRLPANDNVWLRPLQTLHASMLFFVKNLQVRTDTPPSPFP
;
A
#
# COMPACT_ATOMS: atom_id res chain seq x y z
N MET A 1 29.48 25.20 15.63
CA MET A 1 29.55 23.93 14.87
C MET A 1 28.20 23.67 14.22
N SER A 2 28.10 23.93 12.94
CA SER A 2 26.89 23.59 12.19
C SER A 2 26.88 22.10 11.91
N ARG A 3 25.97 21.36 12.54
CA ARG A 3 25.66 19.99 12.14
C ARG A 3 25.00 20.04 10.78
N VAL A 4 25.73 19.67 9.75
CA VAL A 4 25.14 19.38 8.44
C VAL A 4 24.36 18.09 8.62
N LEU A 5 23.04 18.18 8.70
CA LEU A 5 22.17 17.01 8.65
C LEU A 5 22.35 16.34 7.28
N PRO A 6 22.57 15.03 7.21
CA PRO A 6 22.69 14.36 5.93
C PRO A 6 21.43 14.60 5.12
N HIS A 7 21.59 15.07 3.90
CA HIS A 7 20.49 15.27 2.96
C HIS A 7 19.90 13.90 2.62
N LYS A 8 18.79 13.54 3.26
CA LYS A 8 18.07 12.32 2.94
C LYS A 8 17.58 12.39 1.49
N SER A 9 17.90 11.37 0.74
CA SER A 9 17.38 11.16 -0.61
C SER A 9 15.84 11.16 -0.58
N ALA A 10 15.20 11.52 -1.71
CA ALA A 10 13.76 11.37 -1.85
C ALA A 10 13.29 9.93 -1.63
N VAL A 11 14.12 8.96 -2.03
CA VAL A 11 13.89 7.52 -1.80
C VAL A 11 13.93 7.19 -0.31
N ASP A 12 14.92 7.71 0.43
CA ASP A 12 15.03 7.47 1.88
C ASP A 12 13.81 8.03 2.63
N ARG A 13 13.35 9.22 2.25
CA ARG A 13 12.13 9.83 2.82
C ARG A 13 10.89 9.01 2.51
N PHE A 14 10.80 8.45 1.32
CA PHE A 14 9.70 7.57 0.93
C PHE A 14 9.71 6.28 1.74
N LEU A 15 10.89 5.65 1.91
CA LEU A 15 11.04 4.43 2.71
C LEU A 15 10.74 4.67 4.19
N ASP A 16 11.19 5.80 4.75
CA ASP A 16 10.88 6.17 6.13
C ASP A 16 9.37 6.40 6.34
N ALA A 17 8.73 7.09 5.40
CA ALA A 17 7.28 7.26 5.42
C ALA A 17 6.54 5.92 5.29
N GLN A 18 7.09 5.00 4.50
CA GLN A 18 6.59 3.65 4.34
C GLN A 18 6.63 2.88 5.67
N ALA A 19 7.78 2.85 6.33
CA ALA A 19 7.96 2.18 7.61
C ALA A 19 7.02 2.72 8.71
N SER A 20 6.80 4.04 8.74
CA SER A 20 5.89 4.67 9.72
C SER A 20 4.44 4.20 9.60
N TRP A 21 4.00 3.82 8.40
CA TRP A 21 2.64 3.32 8.19
C TRP A 21 2.49 1.81 8.44
N ASP A 22 3.58 1.06 8.39
CA ASP A 22 3.56 -0.39 8.62
C ASP A 22 3.31 -0.73 10.10
N ASP A 23 3.61 0.20 11.01
CA ASP A 23 3.38 0.07 12.45
C ASP A 23 1.96 0.50 12.89
N LEU A 24 1.08 0.85 11.94
CA LEU A 24 -0.28 1.26 12.27
C LEU A 24 -1.08 0.08 12.84
N THR A 25 -1.52 0.23 14.07
CA THR A 25 -2.37 -0.73 14.77
C THR A 25 -3.70 -0.11 15.15
N VAL A 26 -4.73 -0.93 15.22
CA VAL A 26 -6.06 -0.51 15.69
C VAL A 26 -6.23 -0.97 17.13
N GLU A 27 -6.48 -0.05 18.02
CA GLU A 27 -6.81 -0.32 19.41
C GLU A 27 -8.27 0.04 19.66
N TYR A 28 -8.96 -0.85 20.36
CA TYR A 28 -10.33 -0.63 20.81
C TYR A 28 -10.38 -0.59 22.34
N GLU A 29 -10.99 0.44 22.86
CA GLU A 29 -11.42 0.46 24.26
C GLU A 29 -12.68 -0.39 24.37
N ILE A 30 -12.57 -1.52 25.06
CA ILE A 30 -13.63 -2.53 25.14
C ILE A 30 -14.21 -2.49 26.53
N ASP A 31 -15.45 -2.05 26.63
CA ASP A 31 -16.23 -2.03 27.88
C ASP A 31 -16.75 -3.42 28.25
N TRP A 32 -16.96 -3.62 29.54
CA TRP A 32 -17.64 -4.80 30.03
C TRP A 32 -19.10 -4.84 29.52
N PRO A 33 -19.65 -5.97 29.02
CA PRO A 33 -19.12 -7.34 29.05
C PRO A 33 -18.39 -7.82 27.78
N LEU A 34 -18.13 -6.93 26.79
CA LEU A 34 -17.59 -7.30 25.49
C LEU A 34 -16.17 -7.90 25.56
N HIS A 35 -15.40 -7.57 26.61
CA HIS A 35 -14.06 -8.14 26.80
C HIS A 35 -14.07 -9.66 27.04
N LEU A 36 -15.22 -10.25 27.37
CA LEU A 36 -15.35 -11.70 27.48
C LEU A 36 -15.32 -12.41 26.11
N ILE A 37 -15.73 -11.71 25.06
CA ILE A 37 -15.77 -12.21 23.68
C ILE A 37 -14.53 -11.75 22.90
N LEU A 38 -14.18 -10.47 23.04
CA LEU A 38 -13.03 -9.87 22.41
C LEU A 38 -11.81 -9.95 23.34
N THR A 39 -11.14 -11.09 23.29
CA THR A 39 -9.91 -11.31 24.05
C THR A 39 -8.73 -10.57 23.43
N ALA A 40 -7.64 -10.38 24.19
CA ALA A 40 -6.40 -9.80 23.67
C ALA A 40 -5.83 -10.60 22.49
N GLU A 41 -6.02 -11.91 22.49
CA GLU A 41 -5.60 -12.79 21.38
C GLU A 41 -6.41 -12.50 20.12
N ALA A 42 -7.73 -12.32 20.23
CA ALA A 42 -8.59 -11.94 19.11
C ALA A 42 -8.18 -10.59 18.53
N THR A 43 -7.88 -9.59 19.36
CA THR A 43 -7.40 -8.28 18.93
C THR A 43 -6.07 -8.39 18.16
N THR A 44 -5.17 -9.26 18.60
CA THR A 44 -3.92 -9.51 17.89
C THR A 44 -4.14 -10.08 16.49
N VAL A 45 -5.07 -11.01 16.34
CA VAL A 45 -5.44 -11.58 15.03
C VAL A 45 -6.08 -10.51 14.14
N TYR A 46 -6.99 -9.71 14.67
CA TYR A 46 -7.60 -8.60 13.93
C TYR A 46 -6.56 -7.58 13.46
N ASN A 47 -5.58 -7.24 14.28
CA ASN A 47 -4.49 -6.35 13.89
C ASN A 47 -3.64 -6.92 12.76
N LYS A 48 -3.38 -8.22 12.72
CA LYS A 48 -2.68 -8.87 11.60
C LYS A 48 -3.46 -8.76 10.30
N ILE A 49 -4.77 -9.00 10.35
CA ILE A 49 -5.67 -8.86 9.19
C ILE A 49 -5.72 -7.40 8.75
N PHE A 50 -5.86 -6.48 9.69
CA PHE A 50 -5.86 -5.06 9.42
C PHE A 50 -4.57 -4.59 8.72
N SER A 51 -3.41 -5.03 9.22
CA SER A 51 -2.11 -4.70 8.60
C SER A 51 -2.03 -5.18 7.15
N LEU A 52 -2.53 -6.39 6.87
CA LEU A 52 -2.57 -6.92 5.50
C LEU A 52 -3.49 -6.09 4.59
N LEU A 53 -4.70 -5.79 5.04
CA LEU A 53 -5.66 -4.98 4.29
C LEU A 53 -5.13 -3.56 4.06
N TRP A 54 -4.51 -2.99 5.08
CA TRP A 54 -3.92 -1.67 5.00
C TRP A 54 -2.75 -1.61 4.01
N ALA A 55 -1.84 -2.59 4.07
CA ALA A 55 -0.73 -2.71 3.12
C ALA A 55 -1.22 -2.84 1.68
N THR A 56 -2.25 -3.65 1.46
CA THR A 56 -2.89 -3.84 0.15
C THR A 56 -3.50 -2.54 -0.36
N LYS A 57 -4.27 -1.84 0.46
CA LYS A 57 -4.90 -0.57 0.11
C LYS A 57 -3.87 0.51 -0.22
N ARG A 58 -2.83 0.59 0.57
CA ARG A 58 -1.75 1.53 0.39
C ARG A 58 -0.96 1.26 -0.89
N THR A 59 -0.68 0.00 -1.19
CA THR A 59 -0.05 -0.40 -2.45
C THR A 59 -0.89 0.02 -3.65
N GLN A 60 -2.21 -0.17 -3.58
CA GLN A 60 -3.14 0.30 -4.61
C GLN A 60 -3.04 1.81 -4.82
N ILE A 61 -3.09 2.59 -3.76
CA ILE A 61 -3.00 4.06 -3.83
C ILE A 61 -1.67 4.50 -4.44
N ASN A 62 -0.56 3.88 -4.03
CA ASN A 62 0.76 4.19 -4.57
C ASN A 62 0.86 3.88 -6.07
N LEU A 63 0.30 2.76 -6.51
CA LEU A 63 0.24 2.40 -7.92
C LEU A 63 -0.63 3.38 -8.73
N GLU A 64 -1.74 3.80 -8.19
CA GLU A 64 -2.61 4.79 -8.83
C GLU A 64 -1.95 6.16 -8.93
N LEU A 65 -1.16 6.56 -7.94
CA LEU A 65 -0.37 7.80 -7.98
C LEU A 65 0.78 7.76 -9.00
N CYS A 66 1.30 6.59 -9.34
CA CYS A 66 2.33 6.43 -10.37
C CYS A 66 1.77 6.64 -11.78
N TRP A 67 0.49 6.42 -12.00
CA TRP A 67 -0.12 6.47 -13.33
C TRP A 67 0.04 7.83 -14.04
N PRO A 68 -0.26 8.98 -13.42
CA PRO A 68 -0.05 10.28 -14.04
C PRO A 68 1.39 10.51 -14.48
N ILE A 69 2.35 10.06 -13.68
CA ILE A 69 3.79 10.18 -13.97
C ILE A 69 4.16 9.38 -15.21
N LEU A 70 3.67 8.13 -15.31
CA LEU A 70 3.89 7.28 -16.48
C LEU A 70 3.23 7.83 -17.74
N MET A 71 2.06 8.45 -17.61
CA MET A 71 1.36 9.07 -18.72
C MET A 71 2.03 10.37 -19.15
N GLU A 72 2.49 11.20 -18.23
CA GLU A 72 3.24 12.41 -18.55
C GLU A 72 4.49 12.09 -19.35
N SER A 73 5.20 11.02 -19.01
CA SER A 73 6.37 10.55 -19.75
C SER A 73 6.04 10.17 -21.20
N ARG A 74 4.82 9.70 -21.45
CA ARG A 74 4.34 9.36 -22.80
C ARG A 74 4.13 10.60 -23.68
N TYR A 75 3.70 11.71 -23.09
CA TYR A 75 3.46 12.96 -23.81
C TYR A 75 4.70 13.80 -23.99
N ARG A 76 5.69 13.67 -23.12
CA ARG A 76 7.01 14.23 -23.35
C ARG A 76 7.69 13.45 -24.47
N ARG A 77 8.12 14.14 -25.50
CA ARG A 77 8.96 13.56 -26.57
C ARG A 77 10.32 13.20 -25.98
N LEU A 78 10.38 12.06 -25.31
CA LEU A 78 11.62 11.51 -24.84
C LEU A 78 12.46 11.03 -26.04
N PRO A 79 13.80 11.17 -25.98
CA PRO A 79 14.67 10.60 -27.00
C PRO A 79 14.40 9.10 -27.14
N ALA A 80 14.60 8.55 -28.34
CA ALA A 80 14.22 7.19 -28.72
C ALA A 80 14.76 6.10 -27.76
N ASN A 81 15.88 6.35 -27.09
CA ASN A 81 16.45 5.43 -26.10
C ASN A 81 15.62 5.29 -24.81
N ASP A 82 14.91 6.33 -24.40
CA ASP A 82 14.16 6.29 -23.15
C ASP A 82 12.76 5.66 -23.34
N ASN A 83 12.26 5.67 -24.57
CA ASN A 83 10.96 5.06 -24.91
C ASN A 83 10.97 3.52 -24.85
N VAL A 84 12.14 2.89 -24.92
CA VAL A 84 12.27 1.42 -24.90
C VAL A 84 11.80 0.85 -23.57
N TRP A 85 12.00 1.57 -22.46
CA TRP A 85 11.63 1.13 -21.12
C TRP A 85 10.21 1.48 -20.72
N LEU A 86 9.60 2.46 -21.39
CA LEU A 86 8.31 3.00 -20.99
C LEU A 86 7.18 1.98 -21.17
N ARG A 87 7.13 1.27 -22.29
CA ARG A 87 6.10 0.25 -22.55
C ARG A 87 6.14 -0.92 -21.58
N PRO A 88 7.29 -1.56 -21.36
CA PRO A 88 7.41 -2.62 -20.36
C PRO A 88 7.01 -2.14 -18.96
N LEU A 89 7.37 -0.92 -18.60
CA LEU A 89 7.03 -0.33 -17.31
C LEU A 89 5.53 -0.11 -17.16
N GLN A 90 4.87 0.39 -18.19
CA GLN A 90 3.40 0.56 -18.20
C GLN A 90 2.67 -0.79 -18.11
N THR A 91 3.18 -1.81 -18.80
CA THR A 91 2.61 -3.17 -18.73
C THR A 91 2.80 -3.77 -17.34
N LEU A 92 3.96 -3.60 -16.74
CA LEU A 92 4.22 -4.03 -15.36
C LEU A 92 3.28 -3.33 -14.38
N HIS A 93 3.15 -2.01 -14.49
CA HIS A 93 2.24 -1.23 -13.65
C HIS A 93 0.79 -1.72 -13.77
N ALA A 94 0.30 -1.93 -14.98
CA ALA A 94 -1.06 -2.44 -15.22
C ALA A 94 -1.25 -3.84 -14.61
N SER A 95 -0.27 -4.71 -14.72
CA SER A 95 -0.32 -6.06 -14.15
C SER A 95 -0.33 -6.03 -12.62
N MET A 96 0.50 -5.20 -12.02
CA MET A 96 0.55 -5.03 -10.56
C MET A 96 -0.77 -4.45 -10.03
N LEU A 97 -1.30 -3.44 -10.69
CA LEU A 97 -2.57 -2.81 -10.30
C LEU A 97 -3.74 -3.80 -10.42
N PHE A 98 -3.77 -4.58 -11.49
CA PHE A 98 -4.76 -5.64 -11.68
C PHE A 98 -4.69 -6.69 -10.57
N PHE A 99 -3.49 -7.15 -10.22
CA PHE A 99 -3.29 -8.11 -9.15
C PHE A 99 -3.77 -7.57 -7.80
N VAL A 100 -3.38 -6.35 -7.43
CA VAL A 100 -3.76 -5.72 -6.16
C VAL A 100 -5.27 -5.51 -6.07
N LYS A 101 -5.90 -5.04 -7.15
CA LYS A 101 -7.36 -4.87 -7.19
C LYS A 101 -8.12 -6.18 -7.05
N ASN A 102 -7.65 -7.25 -7.69
CA ASN A 102 -8.26 -8.57 -7.53
C ASN A 102 -8.09 -9.12 -6.12
N LEU A 103 -6.92 -8.93 -5.53
CA LEU A 103 -6.67 -9.32 -4.14
C LEU A 103 -7.61 -8.58 -3.19
N GLN A 104 -7.80 -7.29 -3.38
CA GLN A 104 -8.69 -6.46 -2.58
C GLN A 104 -10.15 -6.91 -2.72
N VAL A 105 -10.64 -7.16 -3.92
CA VAL A 105 -12.00 -7.66 -4.14
C VAL A 105 -12.22 -8.98 -3.40
N ARG A 106 -11.25 -9.87 -3.39
CA ARG A 106 -11.35 -11.15 -2.68
C ARG A 106 -11.36 -10.99 -1.16
N THR A 107 -10.63 -10.02 -0.64
CA THR A 107 -10.61 -9.75 0.81
C THR A 107 -11.85 -8.99 1.28
N ASP A 108 -12.41 -8.12 0.45
CA ASP A 108 -13.59 -7.32 0.77
C ASP A 108 -14.92 -8.09 0.55
N THR A 109 -14.88 -9.19 -0.20
CA THR A 109 -16.07 -10.01 -0.43
C THR A 109 -16.27 -10.98 0.73
N PRO A 110 -17.36 -10.83 1.52
CA PRO A 110 -17.65 -11.78 2.57
C PRO A 110 -17.88 -13.18 1.97
N PRO A 111 -17.49 -14.26 2.66
CA PRO A 111 -17.81 -15.59 2.20
C PRO A 111 -19.32 -15.71 2.06
N SER A 112 -19.75 -16.21 0.90
CA SER A 112 -21.19 -16.42 0.66
C SER A 112 -21.76 -17.37 1.73
N PRO A 113 -22.84 -16.97 2.43
CA PRO A 113 -23.46 -17.82 3.45
C PRO A 113 -24.17 -19.04 2.86
N PHE A 114 -24.25 -19.12 1.54
CA PHE A 114 -24.88 -20.24 0.83
C PHE A 114 -23.83 -21.02 0.02
N PRO A 115 -23.80 -22.35 0.16
CA PRO A 115 -22.93 -23.17 -0.67
C PRO A 115 -23.32 -23.13 -2.16
#